data_e0d54e1de26e2be42e2eaeb3ea33b098
#
_entry.id   e0d54e1de26e2be42e2eaeb3ea33b098
#
_cell.length_a   1.000
_cell.length_b   1.000
_cell.length_c   1.000
_cell.angle_alpha   90.00
_cell.angle_beta   90.00
_cell.angle_gamma   90.00
#
_symmetry.space_group_name_H-M   'P 1'
#
loop_
_entity.id
_entity.type
_entity.pdbx_description
1 polymer ?
#
loop_
_entity_poly.entity_id
_entity_poly.type
_entity_poly.pdbx_seq_one_letter_code
_entity_poly.pdbx_strand_id
1 'polypeptide(L)'
;ASPATAGAYCVMDAQTGEVICQKNAYTRMEMASTTKVMTALVALENAPLSLTVRITRAEAGTEGSSMYLRAGDVYTLEDLLLGMMLVSGNDAALAVARTVAGSEASFVRLMNEKAQEIGMCDTHFDNPHGLHSQEHYTSAYDLALLCGYAMQNAEFCRIVGCKSADIKELTSGETRVMVNKNRFIYAFEGADGIKIGYTRRAGRCLCASAGRDGKRMICVLLNDADWFASAAELLEEAFKNKR
;
A
#
# COMPACT_ATOMS: atom_id res chain seq x y z
N ALA A 1 12.13 6.05 22.61
CA ALA A 1 11.10 7.08 22.85
C ALA A 1 9.98 6.87 21.82
N SER A 2 8.73 7.02 22.24
CA SER A 2 7.58 6.85 21.33
C SER A 2 7.43 8.12 20.49
N PRO A 3 7.23 8.03 19.15
CA PRO A 3 6.96 9.21 18.34
C PRO A 3 5.74 9.96 18.88
N ALA A 4 5.94 11.19 19.34
CA ALA A 4 4.91 11.97 20.03
C ALA A 4 3.73 12.31 19.10
N THR A 5 3.98 12.41 17.79
CA THR A 5 3.02 12.87 16.78
C THR A 5 2.11 11.79 16.22
N ALA A 6 2.47 10.51 16.33
CA ALA A 6 1.66 9.42 15.79
C ALA A 6 0.35 9.23 16.55
N GLY A 7 -0.76 9.17 15.85
CA GLY A 7 -2.07 8.74 16.39
C GLY A 7 -2.07 7.28 16.81
N ALA A 8 -1.54 6.40 15.94
CA ALA A 8 -1.30 4.99 16.22
C ALA A 8 -0.08 4.50 15.46
N TYR A 9 0.61 3.49 16.01
CA TYR A 9 1.65 2.75 15.29
C TYR A 9 1.78 1.31 15.76
N CYS A 10 2.33 0.47 14.87
CA CYS A 10 2.74 -0.90 15.17
C CYS A 10 4.06 -1.21 14.46
N VAL A 11 5.04 -1.71 15.20
CA VAL A 11 6.27 -2.28 14.65
C VAL A 11 6.26 -3.77 14.89
N MET A 12 6.45 -4.54 13.83
CA MET A 12 6.30 -6.00 13.82
C MET A 12 7.49 -6.65 13.11
N ASP A 13 7.97 -7.73 13.66
CA ASP A 13 8.86 -8.66 12.96
C ASP A 13 8.05 -9.42 11.90
N ALA A 14 8.38 -9.22 10.63
CA ALA A 14 7.61 -9.79 9.53
C ALA A 14 7.72 -11.33 9.42
N GLN A 15 8.74 -11.94 10.01
CA GLN A 15 8.97 -13.38 9.94
C GLN A 15 8.21 -14.13 11.05
N THR A 16 8.11 -13.53 12.23
CA THR A 16 7.52 -14.16 13.42
C THR A 16 6.12 -13.65 13.74
N GLY A 17 5.73 -12.48 13.22
CA GLY A 17 4.49 -11.78 13.59
C GLY A 17 4.55 -11.13 14.98
N GLU A 18 5.72 -11.13 15.63
CA GLU A 18 5.89 -10.54 16.96
C GLU A 18 5.81 -9.02 16.90
N VAL A 19 4.96 -8.43 17.75
CA VAL A 19 4.89 -6.97 17.93
C VAL A 19 6.06 -6.52 18.81
N ILE A 20 6.94 -5.70 18.26
CA ILE A 20 8.13 -5.18 18.95
C ILE A 20 7.78 -3.98 19.81
N CYS A 21 7.00 -3.05 19.25
CA CYS A 21 6.44 -1.91 19.99
C CYS A 21 5.17 -1.40 19.29
N GLN A 22 4.32 -0.72 20.04
CA GLN A 22 3.06 -0.22 19.53
C GLN A 22 2.50 0.94 20.37
N LYS A 23 1.61 1.71 19.75
CA LYS A 23 0.78 2.73 20.39
C LYS A 23 -0.60 2.70 19.74
N ASN A 24 -1.65 2.55 20.51
CA ASN A 24 -3.04 2.53 20.02
C ASN A 24 -3.24 1.57 18.82
N ALA A 25 -2.46 0.49 18.73
CA ALA A 25 -2.32 -0.33 17.53
C ALA A 25 -3.64 -1.00 17.09
N TYR A 26 -4.59 -1.16 17.97
CA TYR A 26 -5.89 -1.81 17.71
C TYR A 26 -7.04 -0.79 17.53
N THR A 27 -6.73 0.51 17.56
CA THR A 27 -7.73 1.55 17.34
C THR A 27 -8.07 1.66 15.86
N ARG A 28 -9.37 1.62 15.52
CA ARG A 28 -9.86 1.82 14.15
C ARG A 28 -9.64 3.25 13.70
N MET A 29 -8.97 3.41 12.57
CA MET A 29 -8.61 4.70 11.98
C MET A 29 -8.76 4.67 10.46
N GLU A 30 -8.87 5.85 9.86
CA GLU A 30 -8.76 5.98 8.41
C GLU A 30 -7.32 5.71 7.95
N MET A 31 -7.15 5.08 6.80
CA MET A 31 -5.86 4.59 6.31
C MET A 31 -5.37 5.27 5.04
N ALA A 32 -6.20 6.12 4.41
CA ALA A 32 -5.86 6.74 3.12
C ALA A 32 -5.36 5.71 2.09
N SER A 33 -4.39 6.09 1.25
CA SER A 33 -3.84 5.23 0.18
C SER A 33 -3.01 4.04 0.65
N THR A 34 -2.82 3.81 1.96
CA THR A 34 -2.27 2.53 2.43
C THR A 34 -3.22 1.36 2.15
N THR A 35 -4.50 1.64 1.89
CA THR A 35 -5.48 0.71 1.29
C THR A 35 -4.92 -0.07 0.09
N LYS A 36 -4.11 0.57 -0.74
CA LYS A 36 -3.57 0.00 -1.97
C LYS A 36 -2.60 -1.18 -1.76
N VAL A 37 -2.13 -1.37 -0.52
CA VAL A 37 -1.40 -2.60 -0.14
C VAL A 37 -2.29 -3.83 -0.34
N MET A 38 -3.53 -3.78 0.16
CA MET A 38 -4.52 -4.85 -0.04
C MET A 38 -4.92 -4.98 -1.51
N THR A 39 -5.12 -3.86 -2.20
CA THR A 39 -5.47 -3.86 -3.62
C THR A 39 -4.40 -4.54 -4.48
N ALA A 40 -3.13 -4.24 -4.25
CA ALA A 40 -2.02 -4.87 -4.95
C ALA A 40 -1.93 -6.37 -4.64
N LEU A 41 -2.04 -6.75 -3.37
CA LEU A 41 -2.00 -8.15 -2.95
C LEU A 41 -3.10 -8.98 -3.61
N VAL A 42 -4.35 -8.53 -3.51
CA VAL A 42 -5.51 -9.23 -4.10
C VAL A 42 -5.36 -9.34 -5.62
N ALA A 43 -4.88 -8.30 -6.30
CA ALA A 43 -4.65 -8.34 -7.74
C ALA A 43 -3.59 -9.36 -8.12
N LEU A 44 -2.46 -9.40 -7.40
CA LEU A 44 -1.35 -10.34 -7.65
C LEU A 44 -1.75 -11.81 -7.42
N GLU A 45 -2.67 -12.06 -6.50
CA GLU A 45 -3.15 -13.41 -6.22
C GLU A 45 -4.21 -13.90 -7.20
N ASN A 46 -4.88 -13.00 -7.93
CA ASN A 46 -6.05 -13.34 -8.76
C ASN A 46 -5.87 -13.13 -10.26
N ALA A 47 -4.79 -12.50 -10.71
CA ALA A 47 -4.58 -12.25 -12.14
C ALA A 47 -3.10 -12.23 -12.53
N PRO A 48 -2.75 -12.64 -13.76
CA PRO A 48 -1.38 -12.56 -14.25
C PRO A 48 -0.99 -11.12 -14.56
N LEU A 49 0.25 -10.75 -14.28
CA LEU A 49 0.80 -9.40 -14.53
C LEU A 49 0.73 -8.97 -16.00
N SER A 50 0.75 -9.93 -16.93
CA SER A 50 0.65 -9.69 -18.38
C SER A 50 -0.78 -9.41 -18.86
N LEU A 51 -1.79 -9.49 -17.98
CA LEU A 51 -3.18 -9.19 -18.35
C LEU A 51 -3.29 -7.77 -18.90
N THR A 52 -3.88 -7.62 -20.08
CA THR A 52 -4.09 -6.30 -20.70
C THR A 52 -5.40 -5.67 -20.21
N VAL A 53 -5.32 -4.39 -19.87
CA VAL A 53 -6.41 -3.61 -19.28
C VAL A 53 -6.71 -2.41 -20.15
N ARG A 54 -7.94 -2.33 -20.69
CA ARG A 54 -8.43 -1.12 -21.36
C ARG A 54 -9.09 -0.19 -20.35
N ILE A 55 -8.65 1.05 -20.33
CA ILE A 55 -9.14 2.08 -19.43
C ILE A 55 -10.50 2.60 -19.89
N THR A 56 -11.44 2.72 -18.97
CA THR A 56 -12.77 3.32 -19.23
C THR A 56 -12.82 4.79 -18.79
N ARG A 57 -13.91 5.48 -19.11
CA ARG A 57 -14.14 6.86 -18.67
C ARG A 57 -14.29 6.97 -17.15
N ALA A 58 -14.82 5.93 -16.51
CA ALA A 58 -15.02 5.91 -15.06
C ALA A 58 -13.68 5.96 -14.32
N GLU A 59 -12.71 5.16 -14.75
CA GLU A 59 -11.38 5.15 -14.14
C GLU A 59 -10.62 6.46 -14.43
N ALA A 60 -10.63 6.92 -15.69
CA ALA A 60 -9.94 8.14 -16.11
C ALA A 60 -10.40 9.41 -15.35
N GLY A 61 -11.62 9.41 -14.82
CA GLY A 61 -12.20 10.52 -14.06
C GLY A 61 -12.08 10.42 -12.55
N THR A 62 -11.33 9.44 -12.03
CA THR A 62 -11.23 9.19 -10.59
C THR A 62 -10.57 10.35 -9.86
N GLU A 63 -11.17 10.78 -8.74
CA GLU A 63 -10.70 11.86 -7.89
C GLU A 63 -9.39 11.49 -7.16
N GLY A 64 -8.60 12.50 -6.83
CA GLY A 64 -7.41 12.41 -5.99
C GLY A 64 -6.13 12.10 -6.76
N SER A 65 -5.21 11.34 -6.14
CA SER A 65 -3.94 10.99 -6.78
C SER A 65 -4.18 10.15 -8.03
N SER A 66 -3.48 10.47 -9.12
CA SER A 66 -3.71 9.87 -10.42
C SER A 66 -2.40 9.52 -11.11
N MET A 67 -2.39 8.45 -11.90
CA MET A 67 -1.37 8.22 -12.92
C MET A 67 -1.77 8.82 -14.28
N TYR A 68 -2.87 9.59 -14.31
CA TYR A 68 -3.39 10.30 -15.49
C TYR A 68 -3.75 9.37 -16.64
N LEU A 69 -4.49 8.31 -16.33
CA LEU A 69 -5.05 7.41 -17.33
C LEU A 69 -6.08 8.10 -18.22
N ARG A 70 -6.10 7.75 -19.50
CA ARG A 70 -7.07 8.27 -20.47
C ARG A 70 -8.01 7.15 -20.91
N ALA A 71 -9.29 7.47 -21.09
CA ALA A 71 -10.23 6.49 -21.60
C ALA A 71 -9.81 5.98 -23.00
N GLY A 72 -9.77 4.67 -23.14
CA GLY A 72 -9.31 3.99 -24.35
C GLY A 72 -7.87 3.51 -24.33
N ASP A 73 -7.02 4.07 -23.46
CA ASP A 73 -5.65 3.59 -23.26
C ASP A 73 -5.64 2.11 -22.84
N VAL A 74 -4.57 1.43 -23.18
CA VAL A 74 -4.36 0.02 -22.84
C VAL A 74 -3.01 -0.15 -22.14
N TYR A 75 -3.03 -0.76 -20.95
CA TYR A 75 -1.83 -1.06 -20.16
C TYR A 75 -1.80 -2.53 -19.77
N THR A 76 -0.65 -3.01 -19.32
CA THR A 76 -0.58 -4.28 -18.59
C THR A 76 -1.06 -4.10 -17.15
N LEU A 77 -1.50 -5.17 -16.49
CA LEU A 77 -1.79 -5.16 -15.06
C LEU A 77 -0.54 -4.74 -14.25
N GLU A 78 0.64 -5.18 -14.68
CA GLU A 78 1.92 -4.78 -14.07
C GLU A 78 2.11 -3.26 -14.09
N ASP A 79 1.93 -2.62 -15.24
CA ASP A 79 2.05 -1.17 -15.38
C ASP A 79 1.05 -0.41 -14.49
N LEU A 80 -0.17 -0.91 -14.39
CA LEU A 80 -1.17 -0.32 -13.50
C LEU A 80 -0.81 -0.49 -12.01
N LEU A 81 -0.31 -1.66 -11.61
CA LEU A 81 0.15 -1.90 -10.24
C LEU A 81 1.36 -1.01 -9.90
N LEU A 82 2.32 -0.85 -10.80
CA LEU A 82 3.44 0.07 -10.63
C LEU A 82 2.94 1.52 -10.49
N GLY A 83 2.09 2.00 -11.39
CA GLY A 83 1.51 3.35 -11.29
C GLY A 83 0.70 3.55 -10.02
N MET A 84 -0.11 2.56 -9.63
CA MET A 84 -0.88 2.58 -8.39
C MET A 84 0.02 2.69 -7.15
N MET A 85 1.10 1.92 -7.09
CA MET A 85 1.96 1.89 -5.90
C MET A 85 2.97 3.04 -5.87
N LEU A 86 3.57 3.42 -6.99
CA LEU A 86 4.60 4.46 -7.06
C LEU A 86 4.03 5.88 -6.94
N VAL A 87 2.99 6.20 -7.71
CA VAL A 87 2.39 7.55 -7.71
C VAL A 87 1.04 7.61 -7.02
N SER A 88 0.59 6.49 -6.44
CA SER A 88 -0.67 6.39 -5.68
C SER A 88 -1.92 6.60 -6.54
N GLY A 89 -1.91 6.20 -7.82
CA GLY A 89 -3.04 6.41 -8.75
C GLY A 89 -4.34 5.74 -8.27
N ASN A 90 -5.38 6.54 -8.01
CA ASN A 90 -6.72 6.05 -7.69
C ASN A 90 -7.41 5.51 -8.94
N ASP A 91 -7.16 6.15 -10.08
CA ASP A 91 -7.58 5.70 -11.42
C ASP A 91 -7.05 4.29 -11.74
N ALA A 92 -5.77 4.04 -11.44
CA ALA A 92 -5.19 2.71 -11.58
C ALA A 92 -5.80 1.69 -10.61
N ALA A 93 -6.08 2.08 -9.36
CA ALA A 93 -6.72 1.19 -8.39
C ALA A 93 -8.11 0.72 -8.85
N LEU A 94 -8.92 1.61 -9.40
CA LEU A 94 -10.23 1.25 -9.97
C LEU A 94 -10.11 0.37 -11.22
N ALA A 95 -9.16 0.68 -12.11
CA ALA A 95 -8.90 -0.13 -13.30
C ALA A 95 -8.48 -1.56 -12.93
N VAL A 96 -7.58 -1.70 -11.95
CA VAL A 96 -7.16 -2.99 -11.38
C VAL A 96 -8.37 -3.73 -10.82
N ALA A 97 -9.15 -3.09 -9.94
CA ALA A 97 -10.30 -3.73 -9.29
C ALA A 97 -11.32 -4.27 -10.29
N ARG A 98 -11.74 -3.43 -11.25
CA ARG A 98 -12.70 -3.83 -12.28
C ARG A 98 -12.15 -4.98 -13.14
N THR A 99 -10.89 -4.92 -13.52
CA THR A 99 -10.33 -5.93 -14.43
C THR A 99 -10.16 -7.27 -13.73
N VAL A 100 -9.71 -7.28 -12.48
CA VAL A 100 -9.45 -8.51 -11.73
C VAL A 100 -10.75 -9.20 -11.30
N ALA A 101 -11.77 -8.43 -10.88
CA ALA A 101 -12.99 -8.99 -10.30
C ALA A 101 -14.29 -8.68 -11.08
N GLY A 102 -14.20 -8.03 -12.23
CA GLY A 102 -15.34 -7.64 -13.06
C GLY A 102 -16.05 -6.37 -12.61
N SER A 103 -15.95 -5.99 -11.33
CA SER A 103 -16.50 -4.75 -10.76
C SER A 103 -15.74 -4.33 -9.51
N GLU A 104 -15.84 -3.05 -9.15
CA GLU A 104 -15.32 -2.53 -7.87
C GLU A 104 -15.93 -3.26 -6.68
N ALA A 105 -17.26 -3.45 -6.67
CA ALA A 105 -17.95 -4.13 -5.57
C ALA A 105 -17.50 -5.58 -5.39
N SER A 106 -17.26 -6.31 -6.48
CA SER A 106 -16.74 -7.67 -6.40
C SER A 106 -15.30 -7.70 -5.89
N PHE A 107 -14.48 -6.72 -6.29
CA PHE A 107 -13.11 -6.61 -5.82
C PHE A 107 -13.04 -6.27 -4.32
N VAL A 108 -13.88 -5.34 -3.86
CA VAL A 108 -13.98 -4.98 -2.43
C VAL A 108 -14.37 -6.20 -1.58
N ARG A 109 -15.24 -7.09 -2.09
CA ARG A 109 -15.52 -8.37 -1.40
C ARG A 109 -14.26 -9.20 -1.26
N LEU A 110 -13.46 -9.36 -2.32
CA LEU A 110 -12.18 -10.09 -2.25
C LEU A 110 -11.21 -9.45 -1.25
N MET A 111 -11.16 -8.12 -1.18
CA MET A 111 -10.34 -7.41 -0.18
C MET A 111 -10.77 -7.75 1.24
N ASN A 112 -12.07 -7.76 1.53
CA ASN A 112 -12.59 -8.09 2.87
C ASN A 112 -12.45 -9.59 3.20
N GLU A 113 -12.63 -10.48 2.22
CA GLU A 113 -12.36 -11.92 2.37
C GLU A 113 -10.88 -12.16 2.72
N LYS A 114 -9.97 -11.50 2.00
CA LYS A 114 -8.52 -11.56 2.30
C LYS A 114 -8.20 -10.97 3.68
N ALA A 115 -8.84 -9.89 4.08
CA ALA A 115 -8.67 -9.34 5.43
C ALA A 115 -9.05 -10.34 6.52
N GLN A 116 -10.16 -11.07 6.35
CA GLN A 116 -10.57 -12.14 7.27
C GLN A 116 -9.57 -13.30 7.28
N GLU A 117 -9.08 -13.71 6.10
CA GLU A 117 -8.07 -14.78 5.97
C GLU A 117 -6.78 -14.43 6.72
N ILE A 118 -6.32 -13.19 6.63
CA ILE A 118 -5.11 -12.70 7.32
C ILE A 118 -5.34 -12.49 8.82
N GLY A 119 -6.60 -12.37 9.27
CA GLY A 119 -6.95 -12.10 10.67
C GLY A 119 -7.02 -10.62 11.03
N MET A 120 -7.33 -9.75 10.06
CA MET A 120 -7.51 -8.31 10.25
C MET A 120 -8.88 -7.98 10.86
N CYS A 121 -9.02 -8.15 12.19
CA CYS A 121 -10.30 -8.08 12.89
C CYS A 121 -10.86 -6.65 13.04
N ASP A 122 -10.03 -5.64 12.93
CA ASP A 122 -10.40 -4.22 13.05
C ASP A 122 -10.31 -3.48 11.70
N THR A 123 -10.57 -4.19 10.60
CA THR A 123 -10.45 -3.65 9.25
C THR A 123 -11.70 -3.93 8.42
N HIS A 124 -12.13 -2.92 7.68
CA HIS A 124 -13.13 -3.05 6.63
C HIS A 124 -12.76 -2.16 5.44
N PHE A 125 -12.79 -2.72 4.25
CA PHE A 125 -12.56 -2.02 2.99
C PHE A 125 -13.89 -1.73 2.32
N ASP A 126 -14.07 -0.49 1.85
CA ASP A 126 -15.25 -0.03 1.12
C ASP A 126 -14.90 0.45 -0.30
N ASN A 127 -13.61 0.57 -0.60
CA ASN A 127 -13.09 0.91 -1.91
C ASN A 127 -11.63 0.43 -2.08
N PRO A 128 -11.10 0.38 -3.33
CA PRO A 128 -9.75 -0.12 -3.58
C PRO A 128 -8.64 0.94 -3.50
N HIS A 129 -8.97 2.22 -3.26
CA HIS A 129 -8.03 3.34 -3.39
C HIS A 129 -7.74 4.09 -2.09
N GLY A 130 -8.65 4.09 -1.12
CA GLY A 130 -8.46 4.71 0.18
C GLY A 130 -9.05 6.12 0.32
N LEU A 131 -9.94 6.56 -0.57
CA LEU A 131 -10.77 7.73 -0.32
C LEU A 131 -11.74 7.46 0.82
N HIS A 132 -12.14 8.54 1.50
CA HIS A 132 -12.98 8.44 2.68
C HIS A 132 -14.32 7.76 2.42
N SER A 133 -14.64 6.81 3.29
CA SER A 133 -15.99 6.28 3.54
C SER A 133 -16.11 5.99 5.03
N GLN A 134 -17.32 6.06 5.59
CA GLN A 134 -17.54 5.76 7.02
C GLN A 134 -17.19 4.32 7.39
N GLU A 135 -17.38 3.40 6.43
CA GLU A 135 -17.11 1.97 6.61
C GLU A 135 -15.68 1.57 6.14
N HIS A 136 -14.82 2.56 5.81
CA HIS A 136 -13.45 2.32 5.34
C HIS A 136 -12.45 2.62 6.44
N TYR A 137 -12.04 1.60 7.20
CA TYR A 137 -11.16 1.74 8.35
C TYR A 137 -10.22 0.54 8.52
N THR A 138 -9.17 0.73 9.29
CA THR A 138 -8.22 -0.28 9.70
C THR A 138 -7.62 0.05 11.07
N SER A 139 -6.75 -0.81 11.57
CA SER A 139 -5.88 -0.54 12.71
C SER A 139 -4.40 -0.65 12.31
N ALA A 140 -3.50 -0.05 13.08
CA ALA A 140 -2.07 -0.14 12.80
C ALA A 140 -1.55 -1.59 12.90
N TYR A 141 -2.12 -2.38 13.79
CA TYR A 141 -1.83 -3.80 13.93
C TYR A 141 -2.27 -4.59 12.68
N ASP A 142 -3.50 -4.40 12.23
CA ASP A 142 -4.04 -5.09 11.06
C ASP A 142 -3.25 -4.75 9.79
N LEU A 143 -2.90 -3.48 9.59
CA LEU A 143 -2.04 -3.10 8.46
C LEU A 143 -0.64 -3.71 8.58
N ALA A 144 -0.09 -3.87 9.79
CA ALA A 144 1.20 -4.54 9.97
C ALA A 144 1.11 -6.03 9.60
N LEU A 145 0.01 -6.71 9.98
CA LEU A 145 -0.27 -8.09 9.54
C LEU A 145 -0.34 -8.19 8.02
N LEU A 146 -1.12 -7.30 7.39
CA LEU A 146 -1.25 -7.24 5.93
C LEU A 146 0.11 -7.03 5.25
N CYS A 147 0.90 -6.06 5.73
CA CYS A 147 2.22 -5.78 5.19
C CYS A 147 3.17 -6.99 5.32
N GLY A 148 3.18 -7.63 6.48
CA GLY A 148 3.98 -8.84 6.72
C GLY A 148 3.59 -9.98 5.79
N TYR A 149 2.31 -10.19 5.55
CA TYR A 149 1.79 -11.18 4.61
C TYR A 149 2.18 -10.83 3.16
N ALA A 150 1.91 -9.59 2.73
CA ALA A 150 2.18 -9.14 1.37
C ALA A 150 3.68 -9.19 1.00
N MET A 151 4.57 -8.90 1.95
CA MET A 151 6.02 -8.93 1.75
C MET A 151 6.59 -10.37 1.63
N GLN A 152 5.77 -11.41 1.72
CA GLN A 152 6.15 -12.77 1.34
C GLN A 152 6.01 -13.02 -0.16
N ASN A 153 5.27 -12.18 -0.88
CA ASN A 153 5.10 -12.25 -2.33
C ASN A 153 6.24 -11.50 -3.04
N ALA A 154 7.04 -12.22 -3.85
CA ALA A 154 8.20 -11.66 -4.52
C ALA A 154 7.85 -10.52 -5.49
N GLU A 155 6.73 -10.63 -6.23
CA GLU A 155 6.28 -9.58 -7.15
C GLU A 155 5.79 -8.35 -6.38
N PHE A 156 5.12 -8.54 -5.26
CA PHE A 156 4.75 -7.44 -4.38
C PHE A 156 6.01 -6.69 -3.89
N CYS A 157 7.01 -7.41 -3.37
CA CYS A 157 8.29 -6.82 -2.93
C CYS A 157 8.97 -6.02 -4.06
N ARG A 158 9.01 -6.59 -5.27
CA ARG A 158 9.60 -5.94 -6.45
C ARG A 158 8.88 -4.62 -6.77
N ILE A 159 7.55 -4.62 -6.79
CA ILE A 159 6.74 -3.44 -7.11
C ILE A 159 6.91 -2.35 -6.05
N VAL A 160 6.77 -2.66 -4.77
CA VAL A 160 6.80 -1.65 -3.70
C VAL A 160 8.19 -1.11 -3.41
N GLY A 161 9.25 -1.90 -3.68
CA GLY A 161 10.64 -1.48 -3.59
C GLY A 161 11.15 -0.73 -4.81
N CYS A 162 10.37 -0.67 -5.89
CA CYS A 162 10.76 -0.01 -7.13
C CYS A 162 10.84 1.51 -6.93
N LYS A 163 11.98 2.10 -7.29
CA LYS A 163 12.21 3.56 -7.17
C LYS A 163 11.62 4.35 -8.33
N SER A 164 11.67 3.78 -9.53
CA SER A 164 11.05 4.35 -10.73
C SER A 164 10.76 3.25 -11.74
N ALA A 165 9.76 3.45 -12.58
CA ALA A 165 9.40 2.52 -13.64
C ALA A 165 8.98 3.28 -14.90
N ASP A 166 9.31 2.71 -16.06
CA ASP A 166 8.82 3.14 -17.35
C ASP A 166 7.48 2.45 -17.62
N ILE A 167 6.40 3.22 -17.65
CA ILE A 167 5.03 2.74 -17.88
C ILE A 167 4.67 2.97 -19.33
N LYS A 168 4.36 1.90 -20.06
CA LYS A 168 4.09 1.95 -21.50
C LYS A 168 2.61 1.79 -21.82
N GLU A 169 2.04 2.78 -22.51
CA GLU A 169 0.72 2.63 -23.14
C GLU A 169 0.87 1.78 -24.40
N LEU A 170 0.11 0.68 -24.49
CA LEU A 170 0.34 -0.37 -25.48
C LEU A 170 -0.17 -0.03 -26.89
N THR A 171 -1.14 0.88 -27.02
CA THR A 171 -1.73 1.25 -28.32
C THR A 171 -0.90 2.32 -29.04
N SER A 172 -0.52 3.38 -28.33
CA SER A 172 0.28 4.49 -28.86
C SER A 172 1.76 4.23 -28.79
N GLY A 173 2.21 3.38 -27.87
CA GLY A 173 3.61 3.19 -27.52
C GLY A 173 4.20 4.31 -26.65
N GLU A 174 3.37 5.27 -26.18
CA GLU A 174 3.80 6.33 -25.28
C GLU A 174 4.35 5.73 -23.98
N THR A 175 5.53 6.16 -23.58
CA THR A 175 6.17 5.74 -22.33
C THR A 175 6.27 6.91 -21.38
N ARG A 176 5.90 6.71 -20.12
CA ARG A 176 6.00 7.70 -19.04
C ARG A 176 6.76 7.14 -17.85
N VAL A 177 7.69 7.92 -17.32
CA VAL A 177 8.43 7.55 -16.11
C VAL A 177 7.58 7.86 -14.88
N MET A 178 7.36 6.86 -14.04
CA MET A 178 6.73 7.00 -12.73
C MET A 178 7.81 6.88 -11.64
N VAL A 179 7.94 7.91 -10.81
CA VAL A 179 8.89 7.96 -9.70
C VAL A 179 8.15 7.71 -8.40
N ASN A 180 8.67 6.83 -7.57
CA ASN A 180 8.05 6.48 -6.30
C ASN A 180 8.04 7.67 -5.34
N LYS A 181 6.83 8.07 -4.92
CA LYS A 181 6.61 9.17 -3.97
C LYS A 181 6.97 8.81 -2.53
N ASN A 182 7.18 7.52 -2.24
CA ASN A 182 7.59 7.07 -0.91
C ASN A 182 9.08 7.38 -0.68
N ARG A 183 9.35 8.53 -0.07
CA ARG A 183 10.72 8.98 0.20
C ARG A 183 11.47 8.08 1.19
N PHE A 184 10.79 7.27 1.96
CA PHE A 184 11.40 6.38 2.94
C PHE A 184 12.36 5.39 2.29
N ILE A 185 12.02 4.85 1.11
CA ILE A 185 12.85 3.87 0.38
C ILE A 185 14.18 4.44 -0.15
N TYR A 186 14.33 5.77 -0.14
CA TYR A 186 15.57 6.43 -0.59
C TYR A 186 16.48 6.80 0.59
N ALA A 187 15.91 6.97 1.77
CA ALA A 187 16.58 7.62 2.90
C ALA A 187 16.96 6.65 4.03
N PHE A 188 16.23 5.53 4.20
CA PHE A 188 16.47 4.60 5.30
C PHE A 188 17.22 3.35 4.81
N GLU A 189 18.29 2.99 5.52
CA GLU A 189 19.11 1.81 5.19
C GLU A 189 18.31 0.51 5.31
N GLY A 190 18.31 -0.27 4.24
CA GLY A 190 17.55 -1.52 4.16
C GLY A 190 16.07 -1.34 3.81
N ALA A 191 15.58 -0.10 3.63
CA ALA A 191 14.19 0.12 3.24
C ALA A 191 13.87 -0.47 1.86
N ASP A 192 12.81 -1.29 1.81
CA ASP A 192 12.38 -2.00 0.61
C ASP A 192 10.86 -1.88 0.32
N GLY A 193 10.18 -0.97 0.98
CA GLY A 193 8.76 -0.67 0.75
C GLY A 193 8.17 0.25 1.83
N ILE A 194 6.87 0.43 1.83
CA ILE A 194 5.78 -0.21 1.09
C ILE A 194 4.88 0.86 0.44
N LYS A 195 4.19 1.68 1.27
CA LYS A 195 3.19 2.63 0.77
C LYS A 195 2.99 3.81 1.71
N ILE A 196 2.83 4.99 1.11
CA ILE A 196 2.37 6.20 1.79
C ILE A 196 0.88 6.46 1.51
N GLY A 197 0.23 7.19 2.41
CA GLY A 197 -1.14 7.67 2.23
C GLY A 197 -1.36 9.00 2.93
N TYR A 198 -2.22 9.83 2.36
CA TYR A 198 -2.65 11.08 2.97
C TYR A 198 -4.05 11.47 2.52
N THR A 199 -4.89 11.81 3.46
CA THR A 199 -6.10 12.62 3.29
C THR A 199 -6.19 13.61 4.44
N ARG A 200 -7.03 14.65 4.33
CA ARG A 200 -7.24 15.59 5.45
C ARG A 200 -7.72 14.88 6.72
N ARG A 201 -8.53 13.84 6.57
CA ARG A 201 -9.13 13.10 7.69
C ARG A 201 -8.18 12.07 8.28
N ALA A 202 -7.54 11.28 7.43
CA ALA A 202 -6.60 10.25 7.87
C ALA A 202 -5.29 10.82 8.43
N GLY A 203 -4.93 12.05 8.04
CA GLY A 203 -3.57 12.53 8.25
C GLY A 203 -2.57 11.77 7.37
N ARG A 204 -1.29 11.84 7.71
CA ARG A 204 -0.24 11.11 7.00
C ARG A 204 -0.14 9.68 7.56
N CYS A 205 -0.19 8.70 6.66
CA CYS A 205 -0.11 7.27 6.96
C CYS A 205 1.04 6.63 6.18
N LEU A 206 1.77 5.74 6.83
CA LEU A 206 2.93 5.05 6.24
C LEU A 206 2.90 3.56 6.61
N CYS A 207 3.01 2.72 5.61
CA CYS A 207 3.47 1.35 5.75
C CYS A 207 4.91 1.29 5.28
N ALA A 208 5.85 1.03 6.17
CA ALA A 208 7.27 0.91 5.88
C ALA A 208 7.75 -0.52 6.13
N SER A 209 8.71 -0.95 5.31
CA SER A 209 9.45 -2.20 5.48
C SER A 209 10.93 -1.95 5.32
N ALA A 210 11.73 -2.63 6.13
CA ALA A 210 13.18 -2.64 6.00
C ALA A 210 13.74 -4.01 6.37
N GLY A 211 14.79 -4.43 5.63
CA GLY A 211 15.53 -5.67 5.86
C GLY A 211 16.97 -5.39 6.25
N ARG A 212 17.46 -6.03 7.35
CA ARG A 212 18.86 -6.01 7.78
C ARG A 212 19.23 -7.36 8.41
N ASP A 213 20.38 -7.87 8.09
CA ASP A 213 20.94 -9.09 8.68
C ASP A 213 19.97 -10.30 8.64
N GLY A 214 19.25 -10.45 7.53
CA GLY A 214 18.26 -11.52 7.33
C GLY A 214 16.95 -11.35 8.09
N LYS A 215 16.75 -10.25 8.82
CA LYS A 215 15.49 -9.90 9.51
C LYS A 215 14.76 -8.82 8.74
N ARG A 216 13.43 -8.89 8.71
CA ARG A 216 12.58 -7.85 8.13
C ARG A 216 11.64 -7.30 9.20
N MET A 217 11.63 -5.98 9.33
CA MET A 217 10.72 -5.25 10.21
C MET A 217 9.69 -4.49 9.39
N ILE A 218 8.44 -4.54 9.84
CA ILE A 218 7.33 -3.72 9.34
C ILE A 218 7.06 -2.61 10.35
N CYS A 219 6.90 -1.39 9.87
CA CYS A 219 6.47 -0.26 10.69
C CYS A 219 5.26 0.41 10.04
N VAL A 220 4.14 0.41 10.73
CA VAL A 220 2.92 1.09 10.31
C VAL A 220 2.68 2.30 11.20
N LEU A 221 2.43 3.45 10.58
CA LEU A 221 2.09 4.71 11.24
C LEU A 221 0.77 5.24 10.68
N LEU A 222 -0.16 5.58 11.55
CA LEU A 222 -1.43 6.21 11.22
C LEU A 222 -1.53 7.59 11.86
N ASN A 223 -1.89 8.59 11.06
CA ASN A 223 -2.01 9.99 11.47
C ASN A 223 -0.75 10.51 12.18
N ASP A 224 0.37 10.53 11.47
CA ASP A 224 1.66 10.99 12.00
C ASP A 224 2.22 12.15 11.18
N ALA A 225 2.35 13.33 11.79
CA ALA A 225 2.89 14.51 11.11
C ALA A 225 4.33 14.31 10.61
N ASP A 226 5.14 13.55 11.36
CA ASP A 226 6.57 13.32 11.10
C ASP A 226 6.87 11.90 10.59
N TRP A 227 5.92 11.27 9.95
CA TRP A 227 5.88 9.86 9.54
C TRP A 227 7.20 9.21 9.13
N PHE A 228 8.05 9.88 8.32
CA PHE A 228 9.33 9.29 7.88
C PHE A 228 10.37 9.29 8.99
N ALA A 229 10.44 10.36 9.80
CA ALA A 229 11.34 10.44 10.94
C ALA A 229 10.91 9.44 12.03
N SER A 230 9.61 9.38 12.31
CA SER A 230 9.05 8.42 13.28
C SER A 230 9.31 6.97 12.86
N ALA A 231 9.11 6.63 11.58
CA ALA A 231 9.40 5.29 11.07
C ALA A 231 10.88 4.93 11.20
N ALA A 232 11.77 5.87 10.87
CA ALA A 232 13.22 5.66 10.98
C ALA A 232 13.63 5.40 12.44
N GLU A 233 13.15 6.21 13.39
CA GLU A 233 13.43 6.04 14.82
C GLU A 233 12.95 4.69 15.33
N LEU A 234 11.70 4.32 15.05
CA LEU A 234 11.10 3.06 15.50
C LEU A 234 11.80 1.83 14.91
N LEU A 235 12.15 1.87 13.62
CA LEU A 235 12.84 0.75 12.98
C LEU A 235 14.28 0.61 13.46
N GLU A 236 15.01 1.72 13.68
CA GLU A 236 16.35 1.67 14.28
C GLU A 236 16.32 1.03 15.67
N GLU A 237 15.34 1.39 16.49
CA GLU A 237 15.16 0.81 17.83
C GLU A 237 14.78 -0.68 17.75
N ALA A 238 13.90 -1.07 16.83
CA ALA A 238 13.51 -2.46 16.62
C ALA A 238 14.70 -3.34 16.21
N PHE A 239 15.54 -2.89 15.27
CA PHE A 239 16.74 -3.64 14.86
C PHE A 239 17.80 -3.74 15.97
N LYS A 240 17.93 -2.73 16.86
CA LYS A 240 18.83 -2.79 18.02
C LYS A 240 18.37 -3.82 19.06
N ASN A 241 17.07 -3.90 19.31
CA ASN A 241 16.50 -4.80 20.33
C ASN A 241 16.47 -6.27 19.89
N LYS A 242 16.66 -6.56 18.63
CA LYS A 242 16.67 -7.92 18.06
C LYS A 242 18.07 -8.44 17.67
N ARG A 243 19.12 -7.73 18.09
CA ARG A 243 20.52 -8.20 17.92
C ARG A 243 20.89 -9.30 18.89
#